data_05682c17708c50ff97d714029ec97288
#
_entry.id   05682c17708c50ff97d714029ec97288
#
_cell.length_a   1.000
_cell.length_b   1.000
_cell.length_c   1.000
_cell.angle_alpha   90.00
_cell.angle_beta   90.00
_cell.angle_gamma   90.00
#
_symmetry.space_group_name_H-M   'P 1'
#
loop_
_entity.id
_entity.type
_entity.pdbx_description
1 polymer ?
#
loop_
_entity_poly.entity_id
_entity_poly.type
_entity_poly.pdbx_seq_one_letter_code
_entity_poly.pdbx_strand_id
1 'polypeptide(L)'
;DSRQAIRTARNIYENIKKVILFLLSGFFAAILVVLFNSLLGLPVPFAAIHLLFINLLTDSLPAIGLGLEPHSEEVMKRKPRNANESILTRPFLGEIALYGVVIAIAVALAFLMGNKTSAALGMTMAFAVLCSARLFHGFSCKKKGPVIFSKDFFNNKFGLMAFGLGMVFLNSVLLVPPLKGLFKIADMTGMQFAWIYILSFGSMLVIQLIKAIFFTKSEK
;
A
#
# COMPACT_ATOMS: atom_id res chain seq x y z
N ASP A 1 -31.74 1.55 -17.58
CA ASP A 1 -31.10 1.68 -18.88
C ASP A 1 -29.89 0.76 -18.98
N SER A 2 -29.82 -0.09 -20.01
CA SER A 2 -28.78 -1.10 -20.21
C SER A 2 -27.39 -0.48 -20.29
N ARG A 3 -27.23 0.71 -20.88
CA ARG A 3 -25.93 1.42 -20.94
C ARG A 3 -25.41 1.80 -19.55
N GLN A 4 -26.29 2.25 -18.69
CA GLN A 4 -25.93 2.61 -17.31
C GLN A 4 -25.51 1.37 -16.50
N ALA A 5 -26.21 0.25 -16.66
CA ALA A 5 -25.86 -1.02 -16.02
C ALA A 5 -24.46 -1.50 -16.46
N ILE A 6 -24.15 -1.45 -17.76
CA ILE A 6 -22.82 -1.81 -18.29
C ILE A 6 -21.74 -0.89 -17.72
N ARG A 7 -21.99 0.42 -17.70
CA ARG A 7 -21.04 1.39 -17.12
C ARG A 7 -20.76 1.09 -15.66
N THR A 8 -21.80 0.86 -14.87
CA THR A 8 -21.66 0.53 -13.44
C THR A 8 -20.88 -0.76 -13.26
N ALA A 9 -21.20 -1.82 -13.99
CA ALA A 9 -20.48 -3.09 -13.90
C ALA A 9 -18.98 -2.95 -14.24
N ARG A 10 -18.64 -2.18 -15.28
CA ARG A 10 -17.24 -1.93 -15.65
C ARG A 10 -16.49 -1.13 -14.58
N ASN A 11 -17.11 -0.13 -13.98
CA ASN A 11 -16.51 0.65 -12.90
C ASN A 11 -16.27 -0.21 -11.65
N ILE A 12 -17.22 -1.04 -11.27
CA ILE A 12 -17.07 -2.00 -10.16
C ILE A 12 -15.88 -2.93 -10.43
N TYR A 13 -15.78 -3.46 -11.63
CA TYR A 13 -14.68 -4.34 -12.01
C TYR A 13 -13.31 -3.64 -11.90
N GLU A 14 -13.20 -2.41 -12.40
CA GLU A 14 -11.96 -1.62 -12.28
C GLU A 14 -11.61 -1.34 -10.83
N ASN A 15 -12.59 -1.03 -9.98
CA ASN A 15 -12.36 -0.81 -8.56
C ASN A 15 -11.92 -2.10 -7.85
N ILE A 16 -12.49 -3.25 -8.19
CA ILE A 16 -12.01 -4.55 -7.69
C ILE A 16 -10.55 -4.78 -8.07
N LYS A 17 -10.14 -4.47 -9.30
CA LYS A 17 -8.73 -4.58 -9.71
C LYS A 17 -7.80 -3.69 -8.87
N LYS A 18 -8.23 -2.47 -8.56
CA LYS A 18 -7.46 -1.57 -7.68
C LYS A 18 -7.28 -2.15 -6.29
N VAL A 19 -8.34 -2.72 -5.72
CA VAL A 19 -8.28 -3.39 -4.41
C VAL A 19 -7.33 -4.60 -4.44
N ILE A 20 -7.41 -5.42 -5.48
CA ILE A 20 -6.52 -6.59 -5.64
C ILE A 20 -5.06 -6.14 -5.77
N LEU A 21 -4.78 -5.13 -6.59
CA LEU A 21 -3.43 -4.57 -6.73
C LEU A 21 -2.89 -4.10 -5.38
N PHE A 22 -3.69 -3.36 -4.62
CA PHE A 22 -3.33 -2.86 -3.30
C PHE A 22 -3.03 -4.00 -2.31
N LEU A 23 -3.95 -4.96 -2.18
CA LEU A 23 -3.81 -6.05 -1.22
C LEU A 23 -2.65 -6.98 -1.56
N LEU A 24 -2.56 -7.44 -2.81
CA LEU A 24 -1.56 -8.41 -3.21
C LEU A 24 -0.14 -7.82 -3.22
N SER A 25 0.04 -6.58 -3.65
CA SER A 25 1.36 -5.92 -3.58
C SER A 25 1.84 -5.75 -2.15
N GLY A 26 0.93 -5.42 -1.22
CA GLY A 26 1.25 -5.32 0.20
C GLY A 26 1.57 -6.67 0.85
N PHE A 27 0.81 -7.72 0.55
CA PHE A 27 1.10 -9.08 1.02
C PHE A 27 2.44 -9.58 0.49
N PHE A 28 2.70 -9.35 -0.78
CA PHE A 28 3.98 -9.72 -1.40
C PHE A 28 5.17 -8.98 -0.74
N ALA A 29 5.01 -7.69 -0.45
CA ALA A 29 6.02 -6.93 0.28
C ALA A 29 6.33 -7.53 1.66
N ALA A 30 5.30 -7.86 2.45
CA ALA A 30 5.46 -8.47 3.76
C ALA A 30 6.18 -9.82 3.69
N ILE A 31 5.79 -10.67 2.74
CA ILE A 31 6.43 -11.97 2.50
C ILE A 31 7.90 -11.80 2.15
N LEU A 32 8.25 -10.87 1.25
CA LEU A 32 9.63 -10.61 0.85
C LEU A 32 10.50 -10.18 2.04
N VAL A 33 9.97 -9.34 2.93
CA VAL A 33 10.73 -8.89 4.11
C VAL A 33 10.96 -10.03 5.09
N VAL A 34 9.95 -10.87 5.33
CA VAL A 34 10.09 -12.07 6.17
C VAL A 34 11.13 -13.03 5.59
N LEU A 35 11.09 -13.29 4.28
CA LEU A 35 12.07 -14.12 3.60
C LEU A 35 13.49 -13.53 3.66
N PHE A 36 13.62 -12.23 3.43
CA PHE A 36 14.90 -11.53 3.51
C PHE A 36 15.53 -11.69 4.90
N ASN A 37 14.78 -11.41 5.96
CA ASN A 37 15.26 -11.58 7.32
C ASN A 37 15.62 -13.05 7.63
N SER A 38 14.78 -13.98 7.21
CA SER A 38 15.00 -15.41 7.43
C SER A 38 16.27 -15.92 6.74
N LEU A 39 16.49 -15.54 5.50
CA LEU A 39 17.67 -15.96 4.72
C LEU A 39 18.98 -15.41 5.27
N LEU A 40 18.92 -14.22 5.88
CA LEU A 40 20.10 -13.58 6.49
C LEU A 40 20.28 -13.91 7.96
N GLY A 41 19.45 -14.77 8.54
CA GLY A 41 19.48 -15.10 9.96
C GLY A 41 19.17 -13.93 10.89
N LEU A 42 18.42 -12.94 10.38
CA LEU A 42 17.99 -11.76 11.14
C LEU A 42 16.75 -12.07 11.98
N PRO A 43 16.48 -11.30 13.05
CA PRO A 43 15.24 -11.43 13.82
C PRO A 43 13.98 -11.27 12.96
N VAL A 44 12.86 -11.84 13.41
CA VAL A 44 11.56 -11.66 12.74
C VAL A 44 11.20 -10.17 12.64
N PRO A 45 10.76 -9.70 11.46
CA PRO A 45 10.47 -8.28 11.25
C PRO A 45 9.12 -7.84 11.82
N PHE A 46 8.20 -8.78 12.06
CA PHE A 46 6.83 -8.51 12.51
C PHE A 46 6.42 -9.48 13.62
N ALA A 47 5.82 -8.95 14.69
CA ALA A 47 5.10 -9.75 15.67
C ALA A 47 3.70 -10.11 15.17
N ALA A 48 3.06 -11.14 15.75
CA ALA A 48 1.69 -11.53 15.38
C ALA A 48 0.69 -10.38 15.54
N ILE A 49 0.82 -9.58 16.60
CA ILE A 49 -0.03 -8.40 16.84
C ILE A 49 0.13 -7.34 15.75
N HIS A 50 1.34 -7.18 15.17
CA HIS A 50 1.59 -6.29 14.06
C HIS A 50 0.83 -6.73 12.80
N LEU A 51 0.86 -8.03 12.48
CA LEU A 51 0.15 -8.58 11.33
C LEU A 51 -1.37 -8.46 11.50
N LEU A 52 -1.87 -8.63 12.73
CA LEU A 52 -3.28 -8.41 13.03
C LEU A 52 -3.69 -6.95 12.79
N PHE A 53 -2.91 -5.99 13.25
CA PHE A 53 -3.16 -4.56 13.00
C PHE A 53 -3.15 -4.24 11.50
N ILE A 54 -2.17 -4.77 10.76
CA ILE A 54 -2.06 -4.58 9.32
C ILE A 54 -3.32 -5.08 8.62
N ASN A 55 -3.74 -6.31 8.89
CA ASN A 55 -4.89 -6.93 8.25
C ASN A 55 -6.21 -6.23 8.58
N LEU A 56 -6.40 -5.81 9.83
CA LEU A 56 -7.64 -5.17 10.26
C LEU A 56 -7.75 -3.71 9.84
N LEU A 57 -6.68 -2.96 9.89
CA LEU A 57 -6.72 -1.49 9.71
C LEU A 57 -6.05 -1.04 8.41
N THR A 58 -4.77 -1.30 8.25
CA THR A 58 -4.02 -0.75 7.11
C THR A 58 -4.31 -1.44 5.78
N ASP A 59 -4.88 -2.62 5.80
CA ASP A 59 -5.37 -3.31 4.59
C ASP A 59 -6.83 -2.98 4.32
N SER A 60 -7.68 -3.07 5.34
CA SER A 60 -9.13 -2.93 5.16
C SER A 60 -9.56 -1.51 4.81
N LEU A 61 -9.00 -0.50 5.48
CA LEU A 61 -9.42 0.89 5.27
C LEU A 61 -9.13 1.38 3.84
N PRO A 62 -7.90 1.29 3.30
CA PRO A 62 -7.65 1.69 1.92
C PRO A 62 -8.36 0.81 0.90
N ALA A 63 -8.54 -0.49 1.17
CA ALA A 63 -9.28 -1.40 0.29
C ALA A 63 -10.73 -0.97 0.12
N ILE A 64 -11.40 -0.60 1.22
CA ILE A 64 -12.76 -0.04 1.18
C ILE A 64 -12.76 1.27 0.41
N GLY A 65 -11.80 2.16 0.67
CA GLY A 65 -11.65 3.42 -0.05
C GLY A 65 -11.52 3.22 -1.56
N LEU A 66 -10.68 2.29 -2.00
CA LEU A 66 -10.49 1.96 -3.42
C LEU A 66 -11.73 1.32 -4.05
N GLY A 67 -12.45 0.48 -3.28
CA GLY A 67 -13.72 -0.08 -3.74
C GLY A 67 -14.81 0.95 -4.00
N LEU A 68 -14.72 2.10 -3.33
CA LEU A 68 -15.64 3.23 -3.44
C LEU A 68 -15.10 4.37 -4.34
N GLU A 69 -14.10 4.11 -5.18
CA GLU A 69 -13.61 5.09 -6.16
C GLU A 69 -14.73 5.58 -7.06
N PRO A 70 -14.77 6.89 -7.37
CA PRO A 70 -15.77 7.46 -8.25
C PRO A 70 -15.81 6.80 -9.63
N HIS A 71 -17.00 6.66 -10.17
CA HIS A 71 -17.19 6.11 -11.50
C HIS A 71 -16.61 7.03 -12.59
N SER A 72 -15.91 6.44 -13.55
CA SER A 72 -15.35 7.12 -14.71
C SER A 72 -16.15 6.79 -15.98
N GLU A 73 -16.34 7.78 -16.84
CA GLU A 73 -16.90 7.58 -18.19
C GLU A 73 -15.90 6.90 -19.14
N GLU A 74 -14.61 6.96 -18.83
CA GLU A 74 -13.55 6.39 -19.67
C GLU A 74 -13.66 4.88 -19.83
N VAL A 75 -14.27 4.19 -18.85
CA VAL A 75 -14.49 2.73 -18.93
C VAL A 75 -15.36 2.34 -20.13
N MET A 76 -16.21 3.26 -20.61
CA MET A 76 -17.07 3.01 -21.77
C MET A 76 -16.35 3.14 -23.11
N LYS A 77 -15.18 3.80 -23.14
CA LYS A 77 -14.36 3.95 -24.35
C LYS A 77 -13.53 2.70 -24.65
N ARG A 78 -13.35 1.84 -23.66
CA ARG A 78 -12.57 0.60 -23.79
C ARG A 78 -13.36 -0.49 -24.51
N LYS A 79 -12.66 -1.33 -25.28
CA LYS A 79 -13.25 -2.51 -25.91
C LYS A 79 -13.85 -3.45 -24.85
N PRO A 80 -14.92 -4.19 -25.19
CA PRO A 80 -15.44 -5.24 -24.32
C PRO A 80 -14.34 -6.23 -23.95
N ARG A 81 -14.30 -6.62 -22.68
CA ARG A 81 -13.35 -7.61 -22.18
C ARG A 81 -13.77 -9.01 -22.64
N ASN A 82 -12.82 -9.87 -22.91
CA ASN A 82 -13.09 -11.29 -23.12
C ASN A 82 -13.56 -11.91 -21.81
N ALA A 83 -14.71 -12.60 -21.83
CA ALA A 83 -15.29 -13.22 -20.64
C ALA A 83 -14.40 -14.30 -20.00
N ASN A 84 -13.52 -14.91 -20.78
CA ASN A 84 -12.59 -15.97 -20.33
C ASN A 84 -11.24 -15.41 -19.84
N GLU A 85 -11.02 -14.10 -19.88
CA GLU A 85 -9.76 -13.50 -19.44
C GLU A 85 -9.69 -13.43 -17.91
N SER A 86 -8.61 -13.98 -17.33
CA SER A 86 -8.36 -13.86 -15.88
C SER A 86 -8.13 -12.42 -15.46
N ILE A 87 -8.52 -12.07 -14.23
CA ILE A 87 -8.17 -10.80 -13.61
C ILE A 87 -6.66 -10.71 -13.45
N LEU A 88 -6.01 -11.79 -13.02
CA LEU A 88 -4.58 -11.90 -12.80
C LEU A 88 -3.85 -12.21 -14.11
N THR A 89 -3.74 -11.21 -14.98
CA THR A 89 -2.92 -11.31 -16.18
C THR A 89 -1.43 -11.21 -15.84
N ARG A 90 -0.54 -11.68 -16.74
CA ARG A 90 0.92 -11.58 -16.53
C ARG A 90 1.39 -10.14 -16.32
N PRO A 91 0.97 -9.14 -17.10
CA PRO A 91 1.33 -7.74 -16.85
C PRO A 91 0.86 -7.24 -15.48
N PHE A 92 -0.34 -7.63 -15.04
CA PHE A 92 -0.89 -7.25 -13.74
C PHE A 92 -0.13 -7.88 -12.57
N LEU A 93 0.25 -9.16 -12.69
CA LEU A 93 1.13 -9.82 -11.71
C LEU A 93 2.50 -9.17 -11.65
N GLY A 94 3.05 -8.74 -12.78
CA GLY A 94 4.31 -7.99 -12.83
C GLY A 94 4.21 -6.64 -12.10
N GLU A 95 3.09 -5.95 -12.25
CA GLU A 95 2.81 -4.69 -11.55
C GLU A 95 2.70 -4.90 -10.03
N ILE A 96 1.97 -5.92 -9.60
CA ILE A 96 1.88 -6.34 -8.19
C ILE A 96 3.26 -6.64 -7.61
N ALA A 97 4.07 -7.42 -8.30
CA ALA A 97 5.42 -7.80 -7.88
C ALA A 97 6.34 -6.57 -7.78
N LEU A 98 6.29 -5.70 -8.76
CA LEU A 98 7.13 -4.49 -8.80
C LEU A 98 6.84 -3.55 -7.63
N TYR A 99 5.57 -3.27 -7.37
CA TYR A 99 5.18 -2.40 -6.25
C TYR A 99 5.47 -3.06 -4.90
N GLY A 100 5.25 -4.36 -4.81
CA GLY A 100 5.61 -5.14 -3.62
C GLY A 100 7.11 -5.09 -3.30
N VAL A 101 7.96 -5.21 -4.31
CA VAL A 101 9.43 -5.09 -4.16
C VAL A 101 9.83 -3.70 -3.68
N VAL A 102 9.26 -2.64 -4.24
CA VAL A 102 9.56 -1.27 -3.81
C VAL A 102 9.21 -1.05 -2.34
N ILE A 103 8.03 -1.50 -1.92
CA ILE A 103 7.61 -1.40 -0.51
C ILE A 103 8.50 -2.28 0.38
N ALA A 104 8.83 -3.50 -0.05
CA ALA A 104 9.70 -4.41 0.69
C ALA A 104 11.09 -3.81 0.94
N ILE A 105 11.68 -3.13 -0.05
CA ILE A 105 12.96 -2.45 0.10
C ILE A 105 12.87 -1.37 1.19
N ALA A 106 11.84 -0.54 1.17
CA ALA A 106 11.63 0.49 2.20
C ALA A 106 11.52 -0.11 3.60
N VAL A 107 10.75 -1.18 3.74
CA VAL A 107 10.56 -1.89 5.03
C VAL A 107 11.85 -2.56 5.50
N ALA A 108 12.58 -3.22 4.60
CA ALA A 108 13.87 -3.85 4.92
C ALA A 108 14.90 -2.81 5.38
N LEU A 109 14.99 -1.67 4.72
CA LEU A 109 15.86 -0.57 5.15
C LEU A 109 15.49 -0.08 6.54
N ALA A 110 14.21 0.10 6.83
CA ALA A 110 13.72 0.49 8.15
C ALA A 110 14.11 -0.54 9.22
N PHE A 111 13.90 -1.83 8.93
CA PHE A 111 14.32 -2.91 9.81
C PHE A 111 15.82 -2.86 10.12
N LEU A 112 16.65 -2.77 9.10
CA LEU A 112 18.10 -2.73 9.25
C LEU A 112 18.56 -1.51 10.05
N MET A 113 17.94 -0.36 9.84
CA MET A 113 18.24 0.85 10.62
C MET A 113 17.93 0.66 12.10
N GLY A 114 16.77 0.14 12.45
CA GLY A 114 16.36 -0.11 13.83
C GLY A 114 17.15 -1.24 14.48
N ASN A 115 17.41 -2.30 13.74
CA ASN A 115 18.13 -3.49 14.24
C ASN A 115 19.59 -3.20 14.63
N LYS A 116 20.18 -2.11 14.15
CA LYS A 116 21.51 -1.64 14.64
C LYS A 116 21.49 -1.31 16.13
N THR A 117 20.35 -0.90 16.66
CA THR A 117 20.19 -0.57 18.09
C THR A 117 19.62 -1.76 18.86
N SER A 118 18.54 -2.34 18.38
CA SER A 118 17.92 -3.53 18.96
C SER A 118 16.99 -4.23 17.99
N ALA A 119 16.78 -5.53 18.18
CA ALA A 119 15.80 -6.29 17.39
C ALA A 119 14.38 -5.74 17.56
N ALA A 120 14.01 -5.30 18.77
CA ALA A 120 12.72 -4.71 19.05
C ALA A 120 12.50 -3.41 18.27
N LEU A 121 13.51 -2.57 18.14
CA LEU A 121 13.44 -1.34 17.36
C LEU A 121 13.40 -1.63 15.86
N GLY A 122 14.14 -2.62 15.38
CA GLY A 122 14.06 -3.09 14.00
C GLY A 122 12.65 -3.53 13.64
N MET A 123 12.03 -4.34 14.48
CA MET A 123 10.63 -4.79 14.33
C MET A 123 9.64 -3.61 14.35
N THR A 124 9.81 -2.67 15.25
CA THR A 124 8.97 -1.47 15.34
C THR A 124 9.05 -0.63 14.08
N MET A 125 10.24 -0.33 13.60
CA MET A 125 10.44 0.47 12.40
C MET A 125 9.92 -0.24 11.15
N ALA A 126 10.14 -1.55 11.03
CA ALA A 126 9.60 -2.35 9.93
C ALA A 126 8.07 -2.32 9.91
N PHE A 127 7.44 -2.55 11.05
CA PHE A 127 5.99 -2.48 11.20
C PHE A 127 5.44 -1.09 10.81
N ALA A 128 6.03 -0.03 11.36
CA ALA A 128 5.58 1.34 11.11
C ALA A 128 5.74 1.73 9.63
N VAL A 129 6.84 1.36 8.98
CA VAL A 129 7.05 1.64 7.55
C VAL A 129 6.13 0.80 6.68
N LEU A 130 5.89 -0.46 6.99
CA LEU A 130 4.94 -1.28 6.21
C LEU A 130 3.54 -0.69 6.28
N CYS A 131 3.05 -0.31 7.47
CA CYS A 131 1.74 0.30 7.65
C CYS A 131 1.62 1.63 6.89
N SER A 132 2.54 2.55 7.09
CA SER A 132 2.49 3.88 6.47
C SER A 132 2.72 3.81 4.96
N ALA A 133 3.64 2.98 4.48
CA ALA A 133 3.85 2.77 3.05
C ALA A 133 2.61 2.21 2.36
N ARG A 134 1.88 1.29 3.00
CA ARG A 134 0.63 0.76 2.46
C ARG A 134 -0.47 1.81 2.42
N LEU A 135 -0.59 2.64 3.44
CA LEU A 135 -1.55 3.75 3.44
C LEU A 135 -1.28 4.72 2.28
N PHE A 136 -0.02 5.10 2.03
CA PHE A 136 0.37 5.89 0.87
C PHE A 136 0.13 5.15 -0.45
N HIS A 137 0.40 3.85 -0.49
CA HIS A 137 0.21 3.01 -1.67
C HIS A 137 -1.24 2.96 -2.13
N GLY A 138 -2.21 3.11 -1.23
CA GLY A 138 -3.62 3.24 -1.58
C GLY A 138 -3.86 4.35 -2.61
N PHE A 139 -3.17 5.48 -2.52
CA PHE A 139 -3.23 6.52 -3.54
C PHE A 139 -2.62 6.08 -4.87
N SER A 140 -1.53 5.34 -4.83
CA SER A 140 -0.88 4.83 -6.05
C SER A 140 -1.75 3.82 -6.81
N CYS A 141 -2.65 3.12 -6.14
CA CYS A 141 -3.55 2.14 -6.75
C CYS A 141 -4.81 2.75 -7.38
N LYS A 142 -5.03 4.06 -7.25
CA LYS A 142 -6.26 4.72 -7.74
C LYS A 142 -6.39 4.70 -9.26
N LYS A 143 -5.30 4.80 -9.99
CA LYS A 143 -5.28 4.72 -11.46
C LYS A 143 -3.98 4.11 -11.97
N LYS A 144 -3.95 3.73 -13.23
CA LYS A 144 -2.80 3.09 -13.85
C LYS A 144 -1.60 4.03 -14.01
N GLY A 145 -1.84 5.29 -14.37
CA GLY A 145 -0.81 6.32 -14.47
C GLY A 145 -0.48 6.98 -13.13
N PRO A 146 0.44 7.97 -13.13
CA PRO A 146 0.80 8.71 -11.91
C PRO A 146 -0.39 9.51 -11.40
N VAL A 147 -0.57 9.54 -10.08
CA VAL A 147 -1.68 10.21 -9.37
C VAL A 147 -1.25 11.53 -8.75
N ILE A 148 0.01 11.64 -8.32
CA ILE A 148 0.59 12.87 -7.79
C ILE A 148 0.44 13.99 -8.84
N PHE A 149 0.05 15.15 -8.40
CA PHE A 149 -0.26 16.32 -9.23
C PHE A 149 -1.47 16.18 -10.16
N SER A 150 -2.28 15.12 -10.01
CA SER A 150 -3.56 14.99 -10.71
C SER A 150 -4.74 15.37 -9.80
N LYS A 151 -5.85 15.77 -10.43
CA LYS A 151 -7.11 16.04 -9.70
C LYS A 151 -7.66 14.78 -9.02
N ASP A 152 -7.26 13.60 -9.50
CA ASP A 152 -7.72 12.33 -8.98
C ASP A 152 -7.14 12.00 -7.59
N PHE A 153 -6.08 12.69 -7.17
CA PHE A 153 -5.48 12.47 -5.85
C PHE A 153 -6.48 12.71 -4.71
N PHE A 154 -7.29 13.76 -4.81
CA PHE A 154 -8.24 14.17 -3.78
C PHE A 154 -9.72 13.92 -4.14
N ASN A 155 -10.02 13.23 -5.24
CA ASN A 155 -11.38 13.08 -5.72
C ASN A 155 -12.25 12.08 -4.95
N ASN A 156 -11.66 11.24 -4.10
CA ASN A 156 -12.34 10.21 -3.33
C ASN A 156 -12.31 10.54 -1.83
N LYS A 157 -13.42 11.03 -1.31
CA LYS A 157 -13.57 11.37 0.11
C LYS A 157 -13.39 10.16 1.03
N PHE A 158 -13.89 8.99 0.62
CA PHE A 158 -13.74 7.75 1.40
C PHE A 158 -12.29 7.29 1.46
N GLY A 159 -11.55 7.41 0.36
CA GLY A 159 -10.12 7.11 0.32
C GLY A 159 -9.30 8.05 1.20
N LEU A 160 -9.62 9.35 1.20
CA LEU A 160 -8.97 10.33 2.07
C LEU A 160 -9.28 10.06 3.55
N MET A 161 -10.53 9.72 3.86
CA MET A 161 -10.94 9.38 5.22
C MET A 161 -10.27 8.10 5.71
N ALA A 162 -10.18 7.09 4.87
CA ALA A 162 -9.48 5.83 5.16
C ALA A 162 -8.00 6.06 5.44
N PHE A 163 -7.33 6.89 4.63
CA PHE A 163 -5.94 7.29 4.86
C PHE A 163 -5.78 8.02 6.19
N GLY A 164 -6.61 9.03 6.45
CA GLY A 164 -6.58 9.81 7.68
C GLY A 164 -6.79 8.96 8.94
N LEU A 165 -7.80 8.09 8.93
CA LEU A 165 -8.06 7.16 10.03
C LEU A 165 -6.91 6.18 10.22
N GLY A 166 -6.38 5.61 9.14
CA GLY A 166 -5.22 4.71 9.19
C GLY A 166 -4.00 5.38 9.81
N MET A 167 -3.72 6.63 9.43
CA MET A 167 -2.63 7.41 10.01
C MET A 167 -2.85 7.72 11.49
N VAL A 168 -4.05 8.10 11.89
CA VAL A 168 -4.40 8.35 13.31
C VAL A 168 -4.20 7.08 14.13
N PHE A 169 -4.71 5.94 13.68
CA PHE A 169 -4.54 4.67 14.40
C PHE A 169 -3.07 4.26 14.49
N LEU A 170 -2.32 4.34 13.39
CA LEU A 170 -0.90 4.01 13.39
C LEU A 170 -0.10 4.89 14.36
N ASN A 171 -0.28 6.21 14.28
CA ASN A 171 0.44 7.12 15.17
C ASN A 171 0.02 6.97 16.64
N SER A 172 -1.24 6.62 16.90
CA SER A 172 -1.70 6.30 18.24
C SER A 172 -0.96 5.08 18.81
N VAL A 173 -0.80 4.02 18.02
CA VAL A 173 -0.03 2.82 18.41
C VAL A 173 1.44 3.14 18.67
N LEU A 174 2.03 4.02 17.85
CA LEU A 174 3.44 4.37 17.95
C LEU A 174 3.75 5.33 19.12
N LEU A 175 2.80 6.16 19.55
CA LEU A 175 3.04 7.26 20.47
C LEU A 175 2.36 7.13 21.83
N VAL A 176 1.21 6.47 21.90
CA VAL A 176 0.43 6.36 23.15
C VAL A 176 0.98 5.22 24.03
N PRO A 177 1.48 5.50 25.24
CA PRO A 177 2.18 4.52 26.06
C PRO A 177 1.45 3.19 26.28
N PRO A 178 0.16 3.13 26.66
CA PRO A 178 -0.55 1.86 26.81
C PRO A 178 -0.59 1.04 25.52
N LEU A 179 -0.76 1.69 24.35
CA LEU A 179 -0.80 1.03 23.06
C LEU A 179 0.59 0.54 22.63
N LYS A 180 1.65 1.27 22.95
CA LYS A 180 3.03 0.83 22.71
C LYS A 180 3.30 -0.51 23.39
N GLY A 181 2.91 -0.65 24.65
CA GLY A 181 3.06 -1.92 25.37
C GLY A 181 2.29 -3.07 24.73
N LEU A 182 1.04 -2.84 24.34
CA LEU A 182 0.19 -3.85 23.71
C LEU A 182 0.75 -4.30 22.35
N PHE A 183 1.23 -3.37 21.54
CA PHE A 183 1.74 -3.64 20.19
C PHE A 183 3.25 -3.88 20.14
N LYS A 184 3.92 -4.03 21.27
CA LYS A 184 5.37 -4.29 21.38
C LYS A 184 6.20 -3.24 20.63
N ILE A 185 5.84 -1.98 20.78
CA ILE A 185 6.54 -0.85 20.16
C ILE A 185 7.70 -0.42 21.03
N ALA A 186 8.91 -0.44 20.47
CA ALA A 186 10.10 0.11 21.10
C ALA A 186 10.11 1.64 21.05
N ASP A 187 10.81 2.26 22.00
CA ASP A 187 10.99 3.71 22.01
C ASP A 187 11.86 4.14 20.82
N MET A 188 11.45 5.20 20.16
CA MET A 188 12.13 5.77 19.00
C MET A 188 12.56 7.20 19.27
N THR A 189 13.72 7.57 18.73
CA THR A 189 14.13 8.98 18.64
C THR A 189 13.29 9.72 17.59
N GLY A 190 13.25 11.06 17.68
CA GLY A 190 12.55 11.87 16.67
C GLY A 190 13.10 11.66 15.25
N MET A 191 14.40 11.40 15.11
CA MET A 191 15.01 11.10 13.81
C MET A 191 14.55 9.74 13.27
N GLN A 192 14.45 8.71 14.11
CA GLN A 192 13.94 7.40 13.71
C GLN A 192 12.47 7.49 13.29
N PHE A 193 11.67 8.24 14.02
CA PHE A 193 10.29 8.52 13.67
C PHE A 193 10.17 9.26 12.32
N ALA A 194 11.03 10.23 12.06
CA ALA A 194 11.09 10.92 10.77
C ALA A 194 11.45 9.96 9.62
N TRP A 195 12.39 9.05 9.82
CA TRP A 195 12.77 8.05 8.81
C TRP A 195 11.62 7.12 8.42
N ILE A 196 10.72 6.81 9.33
CA ILE A 196 9.52 6.02 9.01
C ILE A 196 8.75 6.69 7.88
N TYR A 197 8.49 7.99 7.98
CA TYR A 197 7.74 8.72 6.96
C TYR A 197 8.55 9.04 5.71
N ILE A 198 9.85 9.27 5.84
CA ILE A 198 10.75 9.47 4.69
C ILE A 198 10.77 8.21 3.82
N LEU A 199 10.93 7.03 4.42
CA LEU A 199 10.94 5.77 3.69
C LEU A 199 9.57 5.42 3.09
N SER A 200 8.51 5.65 3.83
CA SER A 200 7.15 5.35 3.39
C SER A 200 6.71 6.24 2.23
N PHE A 201 6.89 7.54 2.38
CA PHE A 201 6.58 8.50 1.31
C PHE A 201 7.53 8.35 0.13
N GLY A 202 8.81 8.05 0.40
CA GLY A 202 9.79 7.74 -0.63
C GLY A 202 9.41 6.54 -1.47
N SER A 203 8.88 5.47 -0.87
CA SER A 203 8.36 4.32 -1.61
C SER A 203 7.20 4.69 -2.55
N MET A 204 6.29 5.55 -2.08
CA MET A 204 5.23 6.10 -2.92
C MET A 204 5.79 6.90 -4.10
N LEU A 205 6.75 7.78 -3.86
CA LEU A 205 7.39 8.57 -4.93
C LEU A 205 8.08 7.70 -5.97
N VAL A 206 8.77 6.65 -5.56
CA VAL A 206 9.39 5.68 -6.48
C VAL A 206 8.35 4.98 -7.33
N ILE A 207 7.24 4.54 -6.75
CA ILE A 207 6.13 3.92 -7.49
C ILE A 207 5.53 4.92 -8.47
N GLN A 208 5.32 6.19 -8.08
CA GLN A 208 4.81 7.23 -8.97
C GLN A 208 5.77 7.52 -10.13
N LEU A 209 7.07 7.50 -9.87
CA LEU A 209 8.10 7.65 -10.92
C LEU A 209 8.06 6.48 -11.91
N ILE A 210 7.97 5.26 -11.43
CA ILE A 210 7.81 4.05 -12.25
C ILE A 210 6.56 4.18 -13.13
N LYS A 211 5.44 4.60 -12.57
CA LYS A 211 4.20 4.84 -13.32
C LYS A 211 4.36 5.92 -14.38
N ALA A 212 5.05 7.02 -14.07
CA ALA A 212 5.30 8.08 -15.03
C ALA A 212 6.17 7.63 -16.21
N ILE A 213 7.15 6.75 -15.97
CA ILE A 213 8.04 6.24 -17.01
C ILE A 213 7.35 5.20 -17.90
N PHE A 214 6.65 4.21 -17.29
CA PHE A 214 6.16 3.03 -18.01
C PHE A 214 4.72 3.16 -18.51
N PHE A 215 3.86 3.91 -17.82
CA PHE A 215 2.43 3.96 -18.12
C PHE A 215 1.93 5.24 -18.81
N THR A 216 2.71 6.31 -18.80
CA THR A 216 2.36 7.55 -19.53
C THR A 216 2.48 7.40 -21.05
N LYS A 217 3.30 6.45 -21.51
CA LYS A 217 3.48 6.16 -22.96
C LYS A 217 2.39 5.30 -23.56
N SER A 218 1.54 4.66 -22.74
CA SER A 218 0.48 3.74 -23.21
C SER A 218 -0.83 4.42 -23.53
N GLU A 219 -0.97 5.72 -23.28
CA GLU A 219 -2.21 6.49 -23.55
C GLU A 219 -2.11 7.36 -24.83
N LYS A 220 -1.04 7.21 -25.61
CA LYS A 220 -0.93 7.73 -26.97
C LYS A 220 -1.01 6.58 -27.98
#